data_139ed248d7438858fba8dbe3af3918dd
#
_entry.id   139ed248d7438858fba8dbe3af3918dd
#
_cell.length_a   1.000
_cell.length_b   1.000
_cell.length_c   1.000
_cell.angle_alpha   90.00
_cell.angle_beta   90.00
_cell.angle_gamma   90.00
#
_symmetry.space_group_name_H-M   'P 1'
#
loop_
_entity.id
_entity.type
_entity.pdbx_description
1 polymer ?
#
loop_
_entity_poly.entity_id
_entity_poly.type
_entity_poly.pdbx_seq_one_letter_code
_entity_poly.pdbx_strand_id
1 'polypeptide(L)'
;MIARRLIQSATPLEEAGLLQVQAVGVRAPFFFPLGMPRDEVEQVLCDILKPDQWHYYEIPQTAVRSEDVVADCGAAEGLFTLTVAHRCRHVFAIKPAPAFVKALGRTLAGLANVSILPYALAESDGAVRLSAGGITSRVTDAGDGQVVPSRAIDSLFIRQGRRVDYLKADLEGAEISMLRGAIETIRACAPRIAITTYHRREHAEQIAALLRDIHPDYHIFVKGIMPQDGRPVMLHAWMDDAA
;
A
#
# COMPACT_ATOMS: atom_id res chain seq x y z
N MET A 1 -18.73 15.12 16.08
CA MET A 1 -17.62 14.43 16.75
C MET A 1 -16.35 15.18 16.39
N ILE A 2 -15.69 15.83 17.36
CA ILE A 2 -14.49 16.65 17.12
C ILE A 2 -13.38 15.68 16.71
N ALA A 3 -12.98 15.73 15.45
CA ALA A 3 -11.82 14.99 14.96
C ALA A 3 -10.62 15.40 15.83
N ARG A 4 -10.14 14.51 16.69
CA ARG A 4 -8.88 14.72 17.40
C ARG A 4 -7.83 14.96 16.31
N ARG A 5 -7.24 16.14 16.29
CA ARG A 5 -6.15 16.46 15.36
C ARG A 5 -5.03 15.44 15.61
N LEU A 6 -4.82 14.55 14.66
CA LEU A 6 -3.77 13.55 14.77
C LEU A 6 -2.38 14.18 14.58
N ILE A 7 -2.29 15.25 13.82
CA ILE A 7 -1.03 15.97 13.59
C ILE A 7 -0.66 16.78 14.84
N GLN A 8 0.47 16.43 15.44
CA GLN A 8 1.10 17.20 16.52
C GLN A 8 1.92 18.37 15.97
N SER A 9 2.72 18.11 14.94
CA SER A 9 3.48 19.14 14.21
C SER A 9 3.65 18.74 12.74
N ALA A 10 3.76 19.78 11.89
CA ALA A 10 4.09 19.62 10.47
C ALA A 10 5.07 20.75 10.11
N THR A 11 6.32 20.40 9.81
CA THR A 11 7.44 21.33 9.60
C THR A 11 7.99 21.17 8.18
N PRO A 12 7.91 22.20 7.34
CA PRO A 12 8.57 22.19 6.03
C PRO A 12 10.08 22.12 6.17
N LEU A 13 10.71 21.26 5.40
CA LEU A 13 12.15 21.13 5.22
C LEU A 13 12.48 21.51 3.77
N GLU A 14 12.52 22.81 3.51
CA GLU A 14 12.60 23.40 2.16
C GLU A 14 13.79 22.86 1.35
N GLU A 15 15.00 22.88 1.90
CA GLU A 15 16.20 22.37 1.23
C GLU A 15 16.10 20.88 0.89
N ALA A 16 15.36 20.12 1.69
CA ALA A 16 15.11 18.71 1.44
C ALA A 16 13.91 18.47 0.52
N GLY A 17 13.07 19.46 0.23
CA GLY A 17 11.82 19.29 -0.50
C GLY A 17 10.85 18.32 0.19
N LEU A 18 10.82 18.33 1.53
CA LEU A 18 10.03 17.41 2.37
C LEU A 18 9.21 18.17 3.40
N LEU A 19 8.09 17.61 3.80
CA LEU A 19 7.30 17.98 4.95
C LEU A 19 7.49 16.93 6.04
N GLN A 20 8.11 17.31 7.16
CA GLN A 20 8.22 16.44 8.34
C GLN A 20 6.94 16.52 9.16
N VAL A 21 6.35 15.38 9.48
CA VAL A 21 5.14 15.26 10.27
C VAL A 21 5.41 14.43 11.53
N GLN A 22 4.92 14.94 12.66
CA GLN A 22 4.81 14.17 13.89
C GLN A 22 3.33 13.99 14.21
N ALA A 23 2.92 12.76 14.51
CA ALA A 23 1.52 12.45 14.78
C ALA A 23 1.33 11.72 16.11
N VAL A 24 0.12 11.83 16.66
CA VAL A 24 -0.30 11.12 17.87
C VAL A 24 -0.28 9.62 17.60
N GLY A 25 0.39 8.86 18.48
CA GLY A 25 0.49 7.40 18.36
C GLY A 25 1.59 6.90 17.43
N VAL A 26 2.32 7.79 16.73
CA VAL A 26 3.47 7.44 15.90
C VAL A 26 4.76 7.80 16.64
N ARG A 27 5.65 6.81 16.84
CA ARG A 27 6.85 6.97 17.68
C ARG A 27 7.93 7.85 17.03
N ALA A 28 8.04 7.84 15.72
CA ALA A 28 9.04 8.57 14.96
C ALA A 28 8.39 9.57 14.00
N PRO A 29 9.05 10.68 13.65
CA PRO A 29 8.58 11.54 12.58
C PRO A 29 8.59 10.78 11.25
N PHE A 30 7.65 11.12 10.38
CA PHE A 30 7.58 10.60 9.03
C PHE A 30 7.46 11.77 8.04
N PHE A 31 7.69 11.51 6.76
CA PHE A 31 7.93 12.56 5.80
C PHE A 31 7.04 12.40 4.57
N PHE A 32 6.46 13.50 4.13
CA PHE A 32 5.80 13.65 2.84
C PHE A 32 6.66 14.47 1.88
N PRO A 33 6.41 14.43 0.56
CA PRO A 33 6.87 15.46 -0.34
C PRO A 33 6.40 16.85 0.12
N LEU A 34 7.23 17.87 -0.07
CA LEU A 34 6.87 19.25 0.25
C LEU A 34 5.64 19.68 -0.56
N GLY A 35 4.75 20.45 0.06
CA GLY A 35 3.53 20.93 -0.58
C GLY A 35 2.31 20.01 -0.43
N MET A 36 2.44 18.89 0.31
CA MET A 36 1.27 18.07 0.65
C MET A 36 0.23 18.87 1.44
N PRO A 37 -1.04 18.92 1.00
CA PRO A 37 -2.12 19.55 1.72
C PRO A 37 -2.32 18.92 3.10
N ARG A 38 -2.61 19.76 4.09
CA ARG A 38 -2.76 19.29 5.48
C ARG A 38 -3.92 18.32 5.66
N ASP A 39 -5.01 18.53 4.96
CA ASP A 39 -6.19 17.68 4.97
C ASP A 39 -5.91 16.28 4.36
N GLU A 40 -5.10 16.19 3.31
CA GLU A 40 -4.62 14.92 2.77
C GLU A 40 -3.74 14.18 3.79
N VAL A 41 -2.83 14.87 4.48
CA VAL A 41 -2.02 14.28 5.56
C VAL A 41 -2.92 13.76 6.70
N GLU A 42 -3.92 14.55 7.13
CA GLU A 42 -4.87 14.13 8.17
C GLU A 42 -5.71 12.93 7.72
N GLN A 43 -6.09 12.84 6.45
CA GLN A 43 -6.81 11.70 5.90
C GLN A 43 -5.96 10.43 5.94
N VAL A 44 -4.72 10.48 5.46
CA VAL A 44 -3.78 9.33 5.52
C VAL A 44 -3.60 8.83 6.96
N LEU A 45 -3.44 9.74 7.92
CA LEU A 45 -3.33 9.37 9.33
C LEU A 45 -4.59 8.66 9.85
N CYS A 46 -5.76 9.14 9.46
CA CYS A 46 -7.02 8.50 9.82
C CYS A 46 -7.11 7.09 9.23
N ASP A 47 -6.80 6.94 7.96
CA ASP A 47 -6.94 5.70 7.21
C ASP A 47 -6.00 4.60 7.73
N ILE A 48 -4.79 4.97 8.15
CA ILE A 48 -3.77 4.00 8.57
C ILE A 48 -3.79 3.74 10.09
N LEU A 49 -4.10 4.75 10.90
CA LEU A 49 -3.94 4.63 12.37
C LEU A 49 -5.23 4.33 13.13
N LYS A 50 -6.41 4.44 12.51
CA LYS A 50 -7.68 4.25 13.19
C LYS A 50 -8.35 2.94 12.78
N PRO A 51 -8.42 1.92 13.65
CA PRO A 51 -9.00 0.62 13.33
C PRO A 51 -10.50 0.67 13.00
N ASP A 52 -11.21 1.72 13.39
CA ASP A 52 -12.63 1.94 13.10
C ASP A 52 -12.88 2.54 11.71
N GLN A 53 -11.83 2.90 10.97
CA GLN A 53 -11.96 3.40 9.61
C GLN A 53 -12.13 2.26 8.59
N TRP A 54 -12.93 2.52 7.56
CA TRP A 54 -13.13 1.57 6.46
C TRP A 54 -11.84 1.23 5.73
N HIS A 55 -10.92 2.17 5.65
CA HIS A 55 -9.65 2.08 4.95
C HIS A 55 -8.54 1.37 5.77
N TYR A 56 -8.76 1.08 7.06
CA TYR A 56 -7.75 0.41 7.88
C TYR A 56 -7.41 -0.98 7.35
N TYR A 57 -6.12 -1.23 7.10
CA TYR A 57 -5.63 -2.39 6.36
C TYR A 57 -5.66 -3.72 7.12
N GLU A 58 -6.03 -3.74 8.37
CA GLU A 58 -6.02 -4.96 9.17
C GLU A 58 -7.41 -5.30 9.74
N ILE A 59 -7.69 -6.58 9.75
CA ILE A 59 -8.74 -7.22 10.55
C ILE A 59 -8.10 -8.42 11.26
N PRO A 60 -8.73 -9.04 12.26
CA PRO A 60 -8.10 -10.17 12.96
C PRO A 60 -7.56 -11.27 12.05
N GLN A 61 -8.27 -11.57 10.96
CA GLN A 61 -7.89 -12.61 10.00
C GLN A 61 -6.72 -12.21 9.09
N THR A 62 -6.54 -10.92 8.82
CA THR A 62 -5.48 -10.39 7.96
C THR A 62 -4.55 -9.43 8.70
N ALA A 63 -4.37 -9.61 10.00
CA ALA A 63 -3.37 -8.85 10.76
C ALA A 63 -1.95 -9.30 10.39
N VAL A 64 -1.00 -8.36 10.36
CA VAL A 64 0.42 -8.65 10.16
C VAL A 64 0.97 -9.41 11.38
N ARG A 65 1.73 -10.48 11.15
CA ARG A 65 2.31 -11.39 12.16
C ARG A 65 3.83 -11.25 12.25
N SER A 66 4.43 -11.75 13.33
CA SER A 66 5.87 -11.58 13.62
C SER A 66 6.81 -12.14 12.55
N GLU A 67 6.45 -13.25 11.95
CA GLU A 67 7.29 -13.92 10.93
C GLU A 67 6.99 -13.49 9.50
N ASP A 68 6.08 -12.55 9.30
CA ASP A 68 5.64 -12.15 7.98
C ASP A 68 6.72 -11.41 7.19
N VAL A 69 6.79 -11.75 5.92
CA VAL A 69 7.34 -10.91 4.87
C VAL A 69 6.18 -10.14 4.24
N VAL A 70 6.21 -8.83 4.41
CA VAL A 70 5.14 -7.90 4.00
C VAL A 70 5.50 -7.25 2.68
N ALA A 71 4.60 -7.30 1.69
CA ALA A 71 4.65 -6.46 0.50
C ALA A 71 3.69 -5.28 0.68
N ASP A 72 4.22 -4.09 0.94
CA ASP A 72 3.46 -2.83 1.00
C ASP A 72 3.41 -2.20 -0.39
N CYS A 73 2.43 -2.63 -1.19
CA CYS A 73 2.23 -2.18 -2.56
C CYS A 73 1.48 -0.84 -2.56
N GLY A 74 2.19 0.22 -2.96
CA GLY A 74 1.72 1.59 -2.81
C GLY A 74 2.04 2.19 -1.44
N ALA A 75 3.29 2.06 -0.99
CA ALA A 75 3.72 2.46 0.35
C ALA A 75 3.64 3.97 0.63
N ALA A 76 3.39 4.80 -0.37
CA ALA A 76 3.29 6.26 -0.25
C ALA A 76 4.43 6.88 0.58
N GLU A 77 4.15 7.52 1.70
CA GLU A 77 5.12 8.12 2.65
C GLU A 77 5.71 7.10 3.64
N GLY A 78 5.20 5.87 3.66
CA GLY A 78 5.70 4.78 4.50
C GLY A 78 5.05 4.64 5.86
N LEU A 79 3.92 5.31 6.13
CA LEU A 79 3.30 5.25 7.46
C LEU A 79 2.80 3.83 7.80
N PHE A 80 2.17 3.10 6.86
CA PHE A 80 1.80 1.70 7.09
C PHE A 80 3.04 0.85 7.38
N THR A 81 4.08 0.93 6.54
CA THR A 81 5.35 0.24 6.76
C THR A 81 5.92 0.56 8.15
N LEU A 82 5.94 1.84 8.56
CA LEU A 82 6.44 2.27 9.88
C LEU A 82 5.65 1.63 11.04
N THR A 83 4.34 1.46 10.88
CA THR A 83 3.48 0.85 11.92
C THR A 83 3.66 -0.65 12.05
N VAL A 84 4.03 -1.37 10.97
CA VAL A 84 4.15 -2.83 10.98
C VAL A 84 5.58 -3.36 11.08
N ALA A 85 6.59 -2.57 10.68
CA ALA A 85 7.99 -3.02 10.63
C ALA A 85 8.53 -3.56 11.96
N HIS A 86 8.08 -3.01 13.09
CA HIS A 86 8.54 -3.47 14.42
C HIS A 86 7.95 -4.82 14.86
N ARG A 87 6.98 -5.36 14.13
CA ARG A 87 6.26 -6.60 14.48
C ARG A 87 6.15 -7.59 13.33
N CYS A 88 7.03 -7.48 12.34
CA CYS A 88 7.14 -8.45 11.24
C CYS A 88 8.60 -8.73 10.91
N ARG A 89 8.84 -9.77 10.11
CA ARG A 89 10.17 -10.19 9.72
C ARG A 89 10.83 -9.19 8.76
N HIS A 90 10.11 -8.79 7.73
CA HIS A 90 10.61 -7.86 6.71
C HIS A 90 9.47 -7.14 5.99
N VAL A 91 9.70 -5.88 5.58
CA VAL A 91 8.77 -5.13 4.73
C VAL A 91 9.47 -4.70 3.44
N PHE A 92 8.83 -4.97 2.32
CA PHE A 92 9.16 -4.38 1.03
C PHE A 92 8.20 -3.24 0.74
N ALA A 93 8.66 -2.01 0.92
CA ALA A 93 7.89 -0.79 0.66
C ALA A 93 8.03 -0.38 -0.81
N ILE A 94 6.96 -0.50 -1.59
CA ILE A 94 6.98 -0.34 -3.06
C ILE A 94 6.24 0.93 -3.45
N LYS A 95 6.94 1.87 -4.07
CA LYS A 95 6.39 3.13 -4.59
C LYS A 95 7.24 3.64 -5.74
N PRO A 96 6.67 3.92 -6.92
CA PRO A 96 7.44 4.35 -8.10
C PRO A 96 7.81 5.83 -8.11
N ALA A 97 7.00 6.70 -7.49
CA ALA A 97 7.14 8.15 -7.60
C ALA A 97 8.39 8.67 -6.86
N PRO A 98 9.36 9.34 -7.54
CA PRO A 98 10.65 9.71 -6.94
C PRO A 98 10.55 10.59 -5.70
N ALA A 99 9.59 11.53 -5.67
CA ALA A 99 9.36 12.38 -4.51
C ALA A 99 8.94 11.56 -3.27
N PHE A 100 8.10 10.55 -3.45
CA PHE A 100 7.71 9.63 -2.39
C PHE A 100 8.83 8.64 -2.02
N VAL A 101 9.64 8.17 -2.98
CA VAL A 101 10.83 7.35 -2.68
C VAL A 101 11.79 8.10 -1.78
N LYS A 102 11.97 9.41 -2.01
CA LYS A 102 12.77 10.28 -1.14
C LYS A 102 12.16 10.41 0.27
N ALA A 103 10.85 10.61 0.37
CA ALA A 103 10.13 10.65 1.63
C ALA A 103 10.22 9.33 2.40
N LEU A 104 10.01 8.19 1.72
CA LEU A 104 10.20 6.84 2.25
C LEU A 104 11.60 6.64 2.83
N GLY A 105 12.64 7.06 2.10
CA GLY A 105 14.03 6.95 2.57
C GLY A 105 14.28 7.67 3.89
N ARG A 106 13.56 8.77 4.14
CA ARG A 106 13.65 9.51 5.41
C ARG A 106 12.76 8.89 6.50
N THR A 107 11.52 8.51 6.15
CA THR A 107 10.57 7.89 7.09
C THR A 107 11.11 6.57 7.64
N LEU A 108 11.70 5.74 6.79
CA LEU A 108 12.12 4.37 7.11
C LEU A 108 13.61 4.26 7.46
N ALA A 109 14.30 5.40 7.58
CA ALA A 109 15.71 5.43 7.92
C ALA A 109 15.97 4.74 9.28
N GLY A 110 16.94 3.82 9.29
CA GLY A 110 17.32 3.06 10.50
C GLY A 110 16.51 1.79 10.75
N LEU A 111 15.50 1.47 9.95
CA LEU A 111 14.80 0.20 10.01
C LEU A 111 15.56 -0.85 9.19
N ALA A 112 16.27 -1.76 9.87
CA ALA A 112 17.13 -2.76 9.22
C ALA A 112 16.34 -3.82 8.44
N ASN A 113 15.07 -4.01 8.76
CA ASN A 113 14.16 -4.99 8.14
C ASN A 113 13.22 -4.37 7.11
N VAL A 114 13.60 -3.25 6.49
CA VAL A 114 12.80 -2.62 5.43
C VAL A 114 13.63 -2.42 4.17
N SER A 115 13.06 -2.80 3.03
CA SER A 115 13.62 -2.54 1.70
C SER A 115 12.69 -1.64 0.88
N ILE A 116 13.20 -0.54 0.34
CA ILE A 116 12.43 0.35 -0.53
C ILE A 116 12.64 -0.09 -1.98
N LEU A 117 11.55 -0.34 -2.71
CA LEU A 117 11.55 -0.75 -4.10
C LEU A 117 10.90 0.33 -4.97
N PRO A 118 11.69 1.07 -5.79
CA PRO A 118 11.20 2.21 -6.56
C PRO A 118 10.55 1.77 -7.90
N TYR A 119 9.57 0.89 -7.84
CA TYR A 119 8.88 0.33 -9.00
C TYR A 119 7.38 0.62 -8.99
N ALA A 120 6.81 0.82 -10.17
CA ALA A 120 5.39 0.62 -10.37
C ALA A 120 5.08 -0.88 -10.41
N LEU A 121 3.92 -1.28 -9.92
CA LEU A 121 3.48 -2.67 -10.01
C LEU A 121 2.53 -2.85 -11.18
N ALA A 122 2.78 -3.85 -12.00
CA ALA A 122 2.04 -4.16 -13.21
C ALA A 122 1.97 -5.67 -13.44
N GLU A 123 1.24 -6.08 -14.47
CA GLU A 123 1.13 -7.48 -14.90
C GLU A 123 2.47 -8.06 -15.36
N SER A 124 3.36 -7.22 -15.92
CA SER A 124 4.67 -7.64 -16.41
C SER A 124 5.74 -6.59 -16.15
N ASP A 125 6.99 -7.04 -16.20
CA ASP A 125 8.16 -6.17 -16.13
C ASP A 125 8.26 -5.27 -17.36
N GLY A 126 8.66 -4.01 -17.15
CA GLY A 126 8.79 -3.02 -18.22
C GLY A 126 8.89 -1.59 -17.69
N ALA A 127 8.15 -0.71 -18.31
CA ALA A 127 8.01 0.69 -17.88
C ALA A 127 6.57 1.15 -18.09
N VAL A 128 6.13 2.04 -17.19
CA VAL A 128 4.81 2.66 -17.25
C VAL A 128 4.94 4.18 -17.08
N ARG A 129 3.92 4.90 -17.51
CA ARG A 129 3.86 6.35 -17.34
C ARG A 129 2.98 6.68 -16.12
N LEU A 130 3.47 7.52 -15.22
CA LEU A 130 2.71 8.03 -14.08
C LEU A 130 2.20 9.43 -14.36
N SER A 131 0.93 9.69 -14.09
CA SER A 131 0.39 11.06 -14.09
C SER A 131 1.03 11.89 -12.99
N ALA A 132 1.11 13.21 -13.20
CA ALA A 132 1.37 14.16 -12.12
C ALA A 132 0.15 14.14 -11.16
N GLY A 133 0.34 13.84 -9.87
CA GLY A 133 -0.79 13.71 -8.95
C GLY A 133 -0.43 13.47 -7.49
N GLY A 134 0.79 13.74 -7.07
CA GLY A 134 1.16 13.58 -5.67
C GLY A 134 0.90 12.15 -5.18
N ILE A 135 0.12 12.00 -4.09
CA ILE A 135 -0.22 10.72 -3.49
C ILE A 135 -1.08 9.87 -4.45
N THR A 136 -1.94 10.51 -5.24
CA THR A 136 -2.86 9.90 -6.20
C THR A 136 -2.26 9.72 -7.61
N SER A 137 -0.91 9.70 -7.73
CA SER A 137 -0.25 9.41 -9.01
C SER A 137 -0.61 8.01 -9.49
N ARG A 138 -1.21 7.94 -10.68
CA ARG A 138 -1.71 6.70 -11.28
C ARG A 138 -1.02 6.39 -12.60
N VAL A 139 -1.03 5.12 -13.00
CA VAL A 139 -0.61 4.72 -14.35
C VAL A 139 -1.54 5.33 -15.38
N THR A 140 -0.97 5.95 -16.43
CA THR A 140 -1.71 6.63 -17.47
C THR A 140 -1.07 6.41 -18.84
N ASP A 141 -1.88 6.41 -19.88
CA ASP A 141 -1.42 6.42 -21.29
C ASP A 141 -1.26 7.86 -21.81
N ALA A 142 -1.63 8.88 -21.06
CA ALA A 142 -1.53 10.29 -21.45
C ALA A 142 -0.07 10.76 -21.53
N GLY A 143 0.22 11.61 -22.51
CA GLY A 143 1.58 11.98 -22.94
C GLY A 143 2.49 12.68 -21.92
N ASP A 144 1.96 13.32 -20.88
CA ASP A 144 2.73 14.23 -19.99
C ASP A 144 3.22 13.61 -18.69
N GLY A 145 3.07 12.29 -18.49
CA GLY A 145 3.48 11.60 -17.27
C GLY A 145 4.97 11.22 -17.26
N GLN A 146 5.53 11.05 -16.06
CA GLN A 146 6.89 10.56 -15.86
C GLN A 146 6.95 9.06 -16.15
N VAL A 147 7.90 8.62 -16.97
CA VAL A 147 8.18 7.20 -17.20
C VAL A 147 8.96 6.63 -16.02
N VAL A 148 8.46 5.53 -15.46
CA VAL A 148 9.09 4.80 -14.35
C VAL A 148 9.18 3.31 -14.67
N PRO A 149 10.16 2.58 -14.11
CA PRO A 149 10.23 1.14 -14.28
C PRO A 149 9.04 0.46 -13.60
N SER A 150 8.48 -0.57 -14.26
CA SER A 150 7.46 -1.46 -13.69
C SER A 150 7.99 -2.86 -13.45
N ARG A 151 7.40 -3.55 -12.47
CA ARG A 151 7.70 -4.95 -12.14
C ARG A 151 6.42 -5.71 -11.81
N ALA A 152 6.41 -6.97 -12.18
CA ALA A 152 5.45 -7.93 -11.65
C ALA A 152 5.84 -8.34 -10.22
N ILE A 153 4.87 -8.60 -9.36
CA ILE A 153 5.10 -9.14 -8.01
C ILE A 153 5.87 -10.48 -8.11
N ASP A 154 5.52 -11.32 -9.08
CA ASP A 154 6.20 -12.59 -9.30
C ASP A 154 7.71 -12.41 -9.59
N SER A 155 8.07 -11.38 -10.34
CA SER A 155 9.47 -11.05 -10.62
C SER A 155 10.23 -10.49 -9.42
N LEU A 156 9.54 -9.84 -8.51
CA LEU A 156 10.15 -9.28 -7.29
C LEU A 156 10.31 -10.32 -6.17
N PHE A 157 9.45 -11.33 -6.14
CA PHE A 157 9.38 -12.26 -5.01
C PHE A 157 9.61 -13.71 -5.42
N ILE A 158 8.62 -14.44 -5.88
CA ILE A 158 8.70 -15.90 -6.03
C ILE A 158 9.81 -16.33 -7.01
N ARG A 159 10.02 -15.61 -8.12
CA ARG A 159 11.10 -15.89 -9.06
C ARG A 159 12.50 -15.59 -8.53
N GLN A 160 12.58 -14.91 -7.37
CA GLN A 160 13.83 -14.68 -6.63
C GLN A 160 13.93 -15.55 -5.37
N GLY A 161 13.06 -16.55 -5.21
CA GLY A 161 13.03 -17.41 -4.04
C GLY A 161 12.56 -16.73 -2.76
N ARG A 162 11.83 -15.62 -2.87
CA ARG A 162 11.30 -14.86 -1.73
C ARG A 162 9.82 -15.16 -1.53
N ARG A 163 9.41 -15.34 -0.28
CA ARG A 163 7.98 -15.44 0.09
C ARG A 163 7.35 -14.06 0.27
N VAL A 164 6.02 -14.04 0.19
CA VAL A 164 5.17 -12.94 0.69
C VAL A 164 4.09 -13.59 1.57
N ASP A 165 3.99 -13.14 2.82
CA ASP A 165 3.02 -13.67 3.79
C ASP A 165 1.86 -12.70 4.03
N TYR A 166 2.10 -11.42 3.75
CA TYR A 166 1.09 -10.37 3.79
C TYR A 166 1.26 -9.40 2.61
N LEU A 167 0.19 -9.13 1.90
CA LEU A 167 0.16 -8.19 0.78
C LEU A 167 -0.87 -7.08 1.07
N LYS A 168 -0.40 -5.84 1.24
CA LYS A 168 -1.24 -4.65 1.23
C LYS A 168 -1.17 -4.02 -0.15
N ALA A 169 -2.31 -3.59 -0.71
CA ALA A 169 -2.30 -2.87 -1.98
C ALA A 169 -3.23 -1.67 -1.98
N ASP A 170 -2.66 -0.54 -2.45
CA ASP A 170 -3.36 0.73 -2.69
C ASP A 170 -2.65 1.43 -3.86
N LEU A 171 -3.14 1.19 -5.09
CA LEU A 171 -2.41 1.46 -6.32
C LEU A 171 -3.15 2.39 -7.29
N GLU A 172 -4.11 3.16 -6.77
CA GLU A 172 -4.82 4.18 -7.54
C GLU A 172 -5.47 3.65 -8.84
N GLY A 173 -5.95 2.39 -8.79
CA GLY A 173 -6.64 1.72 -9.88
C GLY A 173 -5.80 0.71 -10.68
N ALA A 174 -4.55 0.45 -10.28
CA ALA A 174 -3.70 -0.57 -10.89
C ALA A 174 -3.76 -1.94 -10.18
N GLU A 175 -4.67 -2.13 -9.22
CA GLU A 175 -4.76 -3.32 -8.37
C GLU A 175 -4.95 -4.61 -9.17
N ILE A 176 -5.81 -4.60 -10.20
CA ILE A 176 -6.04 -5.77 -11.08
C ILE A 176 -4.77 -6.12 -11.88
N SER A 177 -4.09 -5.12 -12.43
CA SER A 177 -2.85 -5.32 -13.17
C SER A 177 -1.74 -5.92 -12.27
N MET A 178 -1.63 -5.40 -11.05
CA MET A 178 -0.70 -5.92 -10.05
C MET A 178 -1.03 -7.38 -9.67
N LEU A 179 -2.31 -7.71 -9.43
CA LEU A 179 -2.73 -9.07 -9.09
C LEU A 179 -2.45 -10.08 -10.22
N ARG A 180 -2.62 -9.68 -11.48
CA ARG A 180 -2.23 -10.51 -12.64
C ARG A 180 -0.73 -10.77 -12.68
N GLY A 181 0.09 -9.80 -12.25
CA GLY A 181 1.53 -9.97 -12.07
C GLY A 181 1.95 -10.67 -10.77
N ALA A 182 1.00 -11.16 -9.97
CA ALA A 182 1.22 -11.81 -8.68
C ALA A 182 0.73 -13.27 -8.63
N ILE A 183 0.29 -13.83 -9.74
CA ILE A 183 -0.40 -15.13 -9.79
C ILE A 183 0.47 -16.27 -9.23
N GLU A 184 1.75 -16.34 -9.60
CA GLU A 184 2.68 -17.36 -9.12
C GLU A 184 2.94 -17.19 -7.60
N THR A 185 3.13 -15.94 -7.16
CA THR A 185 3.34 -15.62 -5.75
C THR A 185 2.12 -15.95 -4.90
N ILE A 186 0.91 -15.58 -5.35
CA ILE A 186 -0.33 -15.89 -4.62
C ILE A 186 -0.54 -17.39 -4.52
N ARG A 187 -0.36 -18.15 -5.61
CA ARG A 187 -0.47 -19.62 -5.60
C ARG A 187 0.53 -20.28 -4.67
N ALA A 188 1.76 -19.82 -4.67
CA ALA A 188 2.83 -20.46 -3.91
C ALA A 188 2.86 -20.07 -2.42
N CYS A 189 2.44 -18.87 -2.09
CA CYS A 189 2.57 -18.30 -0.73
C CYS A 189 1.23 -18.17 -0.01
N ALA A 190 0.11 -18.10 -0.72
CA ALA A 190 -1.23 -17.82 -0.18
C ALA A 190 -1.23 -16.65 0.84
N PRO A 191 -0.71 -15.46 0.47
CA PRO A 191 -0.57 -14.37 1.42
C PRO A 191 -1.92 -13.90 1.94
N ARG A 192 -1.97 -13.40 3.17
CA ARG A 192 -3.10 -12.59 3.62
C ARG A 192 -3.07 -11.28 2.86
N ILE A 193 -4.22 -10.83 2.36
CA ILE A 193 -4.33 -9.69 1.45
C ILE A 193 -5.26 -8.64 2.05
N ALA A 194 -4.83 -7.37 1.99
CA ALA A 194 -5.67 -6.20 2.22
C ALA A 194 -5.52 -5.26 1.02
N ILE A 195 -6.57 -5.04 0.27
CA ILE A 195 -6.52 -4.34 -1.01
C ILE A 195 -7.68 -3.35 -1.14
N THR A 196 -7.37 -2.11 -1.54
CA THR A 196 -8.38 -1.08 -1.79
C THR A 196 -9.19 -1.39 -3.04
N THR A 197 -10.48 -1.06 -3.01
CA THR A 197 -11.42 -1.41 -4.09
C THR A 197 -12.20 -0.21 -4.63
N TYR A 198 -12.04 0.98 -4.04
CA TYR A 198 -12.87 2.15 -4.36
C TYR A 198 -12.41 2.95 -5.59
N HIS A 199 -11.26 2.64 -6.16
CA HIS A 199 -10.74 3.38 -7.32
C HIS A 199 -11.59 3.21 -8.59
N ARG A 200 -12.25 2.07 -8.75
CA ARG A 200 -13.20 1.81 -9.84
C ARG A 200 -14.42 1.07 -9.31
N ARG A 201 -15.57 1.25 -9.97
CA ARG A 201 -16.85 0.71 -9.50
C ARG A 201 -16.84 -0.82 -9.37
N GLU A 202 -16.22 -1.51 -10.32
CA GLU A 202 -16.24 -2.97 -10.42
C GLU A 202 -15.05 -3.64 -9.72
N HIS A 203 -14.15 -2.88 -9.10
CA HIS A 203 -12.90 -3.43 -8.53
C HIS A 203 -13.14 -4.51 -7.49
N ALA A 204 -14.07 -4.33 -6.57
CA ALA A 204 -14.33 -5.30 -5.50
C ALA A 204 -14.71 -6.68 -6.09
N GLU A 205 -15.63 -6.70 -7.07
CA GLU A 205 -16.09 -7.93 -7.72
C GLU A 205 -14.97 -8.57 -8.57
N GLN A 206 -14.27 -7.75 -9.38
CA GLN A 206 -13.19 -8.23 -10.25
C GLN A 206 -12.00 -8.78 -9.43
N ILE A 207 -11.61 -8.12 -8.35
CA ILE A 207 -10.55 -8.58 -7.45
C ILE A 207 -10.97 -9.88 -6.77
N ALA A 208 -12.21 -9.96 -6.24
CA ALA A 208 -12.71 -11.17 -5.61
C ALA A 208 -12.76 -12.36 -6.58
N ALA A 209 -13.22 -12.15 -7.82
CA ALA A 209 -13.24 -13.19 -8.85
C ALA A 209 -11.82 -13.66 -9.18
N LEU A 210 -10.90 -12.72 -9.44
CA LEU A 210 -9.51 -13.05 -9.77
C LEU A 210 -8.81 -13.82 -8.64
N LEU A 211 -8.99 -13.43 -7.39
CA LEU A 211 -8.41 -14.16 -6.25
C LEU A 211 -8.95 -15.59 -6.13
N ARG A 212 -10.26 -15.80 -6.35
CA ARG A 212 -10.86 -17.15 -6.37
C ARG A 212 -10.38 -18.01 -7.54
N ASP A 213 -10.14 -17.39 -8.70
CA ASP A 213 -9.57 -18.08 -9.86
C ASP A 213 -8.12 -18.51 -9.63
N ILE A 214 -7.36 -17.69 -8.90
CA ILE A 214 -5.97 -18.01 -8.54
C ILE A 214 -5.92 -19.08 -7.45
N HIS A 215 -6.74 -18.94 -6.41
CA HIS A 215 -6.81 -19.85 -5.26
C HIS A 215 -8.24 -19.94 -4.72
N PRO A 216 -9.01 -21.01 -5.07
CA PRO A 216 -10.44 -21.13 -4.74
C PRO A 216 -10.77 -21.09 -3.24
N ASP A 217 -9.82 -21.48 -2.38
CA ASP A 217 -10.03 -21.59 -0.92
C ASP A 217 -9.87 -20.26 -0.17
N TYR A 218 -9.62 -19.13 -0.88
CA TYR A 218 -9.59 -17.83 -0.23
C TYR A 218 -10.95 -17.47 0.37
N HIS A 219 -10.97 -17.22 1.67
CA HIS A 219 -12.03 -16.43 2.30
C HIS A 219 -11.91 -14.98 1.85
N ILE A 220 -13.04 -14.38 1.48
CA ILE A 220 -13.08 -12.99 1.02
C ILE A 220 -14.08 -12.22 1.86
N PHE A 221 -13.62 -11.11 2.43
CA PHE A 221 -14.44 -10.17 3.17
C PHE A 221 -14.27 -8.76 2.62
N VAL A 222 -15.37 -8.12 2.27
CA VAL A 222 -15.39 -6.74 1.76
C VAL A 222 -16.00 -5.84 2.83
N LYS A 223 -15.27 -4.78 3.20
CA LYS A 223 -15.74 -3.85 4.23
C LYS A 223 -15.79 -2.41 3.74
N GLY A 224 -16.68 -1.65 4.38
CA GLY A 224 -16.81 -0.23 4.15
C GLY A 224 -17.51 0.13 2.85
N ILE A 225 -18.07 1.32 2.85
CA ILE A 225 -18.71 1.91 1.68
C ILE A 225 -18.28 3.37 1.56
N MET A 226 -17.99 3.80 0.33
CA MET A 226 -17.74 5.21 0.03
C MET A 226 -19.05 6.00 0.20
N PRO A 227 -19.08 7.06 1.02
CA PRO A 227 -20.32 7.83 1.25
C PRO A 227 -20.91 8.46 0.01
N GLN A 228 -20.08 8.74 -1.00
CA GLN A 228 -20.47 9.45 -2.22
C GLN A 228 -21.31 8.59 -3.17
N ASP A 229 -21.02 7.30 -3.28
CA ASP A 229 -21.62 6.43 -4.31
C ASP A 229 -21.80 4.97 -3.90
N GLY A 230 -21.53 4.63 -2.64
CA GLY A 230 -21.73 3.29 -2.09
C GLY A 230 -20.71 2.24 -2.54
N ARG A 231 -19.63 2.62 -3.22
CA ARG A 231 -18.59 1.66 -3.62
C ARG A 231 -17.91 1.03 -2.39
N PRO A 232 -17.58 -0.27 -2.45
CA PRO A 232 -16.78 -0.91 -1.41
C PRO A 232 -15.41 -0.27 -1.28
N VAL A 233 -14.88 -0.18 -0.04
CA VAL A 233 -13.60 0.48 0.25
C VAL A 233 -12.45 -0.49 0.26
N MET A 234 -12.58 -1.62 0.94
CA MET A 234 -11.49 -2.54 1.22
C MET A 234 -11.93 -3.98 1.07
N LEU A 235 -11.09 -4.79 0.44
CA LEU A 235 -11.25 -6.24 0.40
C LEU A 235 -10.12 -6.89 1.19
N HIS A 236 -10.47 -7.81 2.07
CA HIS A 236 -9.56 -8.71 2.76
C HIS A 236 -9.70 -10.12 2.20
N ALA A 237 -8.57 -10.81 2.00
CA ALA A 237 -8.57 -12.21 1.63
C ALA A 237 -7.54 -12.99 2.47
N TRP A 238 -7.90 -14.21 2.88
CA TRP A 238 -7.04 -15.08 3.68
C TRP A 238 -7.41 -16.54 3.47
N MET A 239 -6.50 -17.40 3.84
CA MET A 239 -6.73 -18.84 3.98
C MET A 239 -6.77 -19.19 5.46
N ASP A 240 -7.48 -20.25 5.82
CA ASP A 240 -7.37 -20.80 7.16
C ASP A 240 -5.94 -21.29 7.41
N ASP A 241 -5.44 -21.06 8.63
CA ASP A 241 -4.14 -21.59 9.01
C ASP A 241 -4.17 -23.12 8.89
N ALA A 242 -3.13 -23.70 8.29
CA ALA A 242 -3.01 -25.15 8.20
C ALA A 242 -3.06 -25.77 9.61
N ALA A 243 -3.96 -26.73 9.82
CA ALA A 243 -4.16 -27.41 11.10
C ALA A 243 -2.93 -28.20 11.53
#